data_f81ec76d587c409fe07d48ea0f5a85f5
#
_entry.id   f81ec76d587c409fe07d48ea0f5a85f5
#
_cell.length_a   1.000
_cell.length_b   1.000
_cell.length_c   1.000
_cell.angle_alpha   90.00
_cell.angle_beta   90.00
_cell.angle_gamma   90.00
#
_symmetry.space_group_name_H-M   'P 1'
#
loop_
_entity.id
_entity.type
_entity.pdbx_description
1 polymer ?
#
loop_
_entity_poly.entity_id
_entity_poly.type
_entity_poly.pdbx_seq_one_letter_code
_entity_poly.pdbx_strand_id
1 'polypeptide(L)'
;AQDRLGAGRVYHCMNSVGQMWRAFDMMVRRSMEREVHGGMLDTKQFVHGFIADSYMDIQASRLMTIRCAEIMEQGGDARTDISAIKVFVPAAMHRVVDRAIQVHGALGVSAEIPLEGMYRGARTLRLADGPDEVHRILIAKNVLNRYRNGESWDFGT
;
A
#
# COMPACT_ATOMS: atom_id res chain seq x y z
N ALA A 1 23.30 4.69 10.23
CA ALA A 1 22.70 3.54 9.53
C ALA A 1 21.18 3.65 9.49
N GLN A 2 20.49 4.01 10.60
CA GLN A 2 19.02 4.09 10.67
C GLN A 2 18.44 5.14 9.71
N ASP A 3 19.08 6.29 9.54
CA ASP A 3 18.57 7.38 8.67
C ASP A 3 18.56 6.98 7.19
N ARG A 4 19.57 6.25 6.72
CA ARG A 4 19.61 5.72 5.35
C ARG A 4 18.49 4.70 5.10
N LEU A 5 18.20 3.85 6.07
CA LEU A 5 17.12 2.87 5.98
C LEU A 5 15.74 3.55 5.99
N GLY A 6 15.60 4.68 6.68
CA GLY A 6 14.37 5.48 6.69
C GLY A 6 13.99 5.97 5.30
N ALA A 7 14.91 6.66 4.63
CA ALA A 7 14.68 7.16 3.26
C ALA A 7 14.39 6.03 2.25
N GLY A 8 15.10 4.90 2.36
CA GLY A 8 14.86 3.73 1.52
C GLY A 8 13.46 3.15 1.69
N ARG A 9 12.94 3.10 2.92
CA ARG A 9 11.58 2.63 3.20
C ARG A 9 10.50 3.55 2.61
N VAL A 10 10.69 4.88 2.71
CA VAL A 10 9.78 5.85 2.08
C VAL A 10 9.79 5.71 0.56
N TYR A 11 10.97 5.55 -0.03
CA TYR A 11 11.13 5.28 -1.47
C TYR A 11 10.36 4.02 -1.90
N HIS A 12 10.51 2.90 -1.18
CA HIS A 12 9.80 1.66 -1.49
C HIS A 12 8.28 1.83 -1.37
N CYS A 13 7.80 2.59 -0.39
CA CYS A 13 6.39 2.88 -0.23
C CYS A 13 5.85 3.74 -1.39
N MET A 14 6.57 4.79 -1.80
CA MET A 14 6.15 5.63 -2.94
C MET A 14 6.20 4.86 -4.26
N ASN A 15 7.20 4.01 -4.47
CA ASN A 15 7.25 3.09 -5.62
C ASN A 15 6.03 2.14 -5.62
N SER A 16 5.66 1.60 -4.46
CA SER A 16 4.46 0.76 -4.31
C SER A 16 3.18 1.50 -4.68
N VAL A 17 3.06 2.79 -4.33
CA VAL A 17 1.92 3.63 -4.74
C VAL A 17 1.85 3.72 -6.27
N GLY A 18 2.98 3.93 -6.94
CA GLY A 18 3.04 3.94 -8.41
C GLY A 18 2.61 2.60 -9.04
N GLN A 19 3.04 1.49 -8.44
CA GLN A 19 2.64 0.15 -8.89
C GLN A 19 1.15 -0.12 -8.64
N MET A 20 0.60 0.33 -7.51
CA MET A 20 -0.85 0.24 -7.24
C MET A 20 -1.66 1.01 -8.29
N TRP A 21 -1.25 2.24 -8.65
CA TRP A 21 -1.91 2.99 -9.71
C TRP A 21 -1.87 2.28 -11.05
N ARG A 22 -0.75 1.66 -11.40
CA ARG A 22 -0.64 0.86 -12.63
C ARG A 22 -1.57 -0.35 -12.62
N ALA A 23 -1.61 -1.11 -11.53
CA ALA A 23 -2.51 -2.25 -11.39
C ALA A 23 -3.99 -1.81 -11.42
N PHE A 24 -4.30 -0.67 -10.80
CA PHE A 24 -5.63 -0.06 -10.80
C PHE A 24 -6.08 0.33 -12.21
N ASP A 25 -5.24 1.04 -12.97
CA ASP A 25 -5.54 1.41 -14.37
C ASP A 25 -5.81 0.17 -15.23
N MET A 26 -4.97 -0.86 -15.10
CA MET A 26 -5.18 -2.14 -15.80
C MET A 26 -6.50 -2.79 -15.41
N MET A 27 -6.85 -2.81 -14.12
CA MET A 27 -8.12 -3.37 -13.61
C MET A 27 -9.33 -2.62 -14.19
N VAL A 28 -9.31 -1.29 -14.15
CA VAL A 28 -10.41 -0.46 -14.66
C VAL A 28 -10.59 -0.65 -16.16
N ARG A 29 -9.53 -0.54 -16.95
CA ARG A 29 -9.59 -0.76 -18.41
C ARG A 29 -10.12 -2.15 -18.73
N ARG A 30 -9.59 -3.18 -18.08
CA ARG A 30 -10.05 -4.56 -18.28
C ARG A 30 -11.54 -4.70 -17.99
N SER A 31 -12.05 -4.07 -16.96
CA SER A 31 -13.47 -4.13 -16.60
C SER A 31 -14.38 -3.48 -17.65
N MET A 32 -13.91 -2.44 -18.32
CA MET A 32 -14.63 -1.72 -19.39
C MET A 32 -14.55 -2.44 -20.76
N GLU A 33 -13.59 -3.34 -20.95
CA GLU A 33 -13.37 -4.04 -22.21
C GLU A 33 -13.92 -5.47 -22.22
N ARG A 34 -14.18 -6.05 -21.04
CA ARG A 34 -14.54 -7.45 -20.90
C ARG A 34 -16.05 -7.63 -20.71
N GLU A 35 -16.65 -8.33 -21.63
CA GLU A 35 -18.04 -8.80 -21.51
C GLU A 35 -18.09 -10.19 -20.85
N VAL A 36 -18.97 -10.37 -19.86
CA VAL A 36 -19.25 -11.63 -19.17
C VAL A 36 -20.72 -11.71 -18.76
N HIS A 37 -21.33 -12.87 -18.90
CA HIS A 37 -22.71 -13.10 -18.46
C HIS A 37 -23.69 -12.00 -18.93
N GLY A 38 -23.66 -11.70 -20.22
CA GLY A 38 -24.60 -10.78 -20.86
C GLY A 38 -24.42 -9.30 -20.52
N GLY A 39 -23.22 -8.86 -20.13
CA GLY A 39 -22.92 -7.45 -19.93
C GLY A 39 -21.44 -7.20 -19.63
N MET A 40 -21.05 -5.95 -19.73
CA MET A 40 -19.68 -5.53 -19.45
C MET A 40 -19.34 -5.76 -17.97
N LEU A 41 -18.07 -6.08 -17.71
CA LEU A 41 -17.61 -6.42 -16.36
C LEU A 41 -17.69 -5.22 -15.40
N ASP A 42 -17.54 -3.99 -15.90
CA ASP A 42 -17.67 -2.74 -15.17
C ASP A 42 -19.10 -2.46 -14.67
N THR A 43 -20.12 -3.17 -15.19
CA THR A 43 -21.50 -3.07 -14.70
C THR A 43 -21.80 -3.97 -13.49
N LYS A 44 -20.82 -4.80 -13.08
CA LYS A 44 -21.00 -5.77 -12.00
C LYS A 44 -20.65 -5.15 -10.63
N GLN A 45 -21.54 -5.28 -9.66
CA GLN A 45 -21.42 -4.66 -8.34
C GLN A 45 -20.14 -5.07 -7.59
N PHE A 46 -19.68 -6.31 -7.70
CA PHE A 46 -18.41 -6.75 -7.10
C PHE A 46 -17.20 -6.02 -7.68
N VAL A 47 -17.23 -5.70 -8.96
CA VAL A 47 -16.16 -4.94 -9.62
C VAL A 47 -16.15 -3.49 -9.14
N HIS A 48 -17.34 -2.88 -8.93
CA HIS A 48 -17.44 -1.56 -8.29
C HIS A 48 -16.77 -1.56 -6.90
N GLY A 49 -17.00 -2.61 -6.09
CA GLY A 49 -16.34 -2.78 -4.79
C GLY A 49 -14.81 -2.85 -4.94
N PHE A 50 -14.29 -3.66 -5.87
CA PHE A 50 -12.84 -3.76 -6.10
C PHE A 50 -12.22 -2.43 -6.51
N ILE A 51 -12.90 -1.66 -7.37
CA ILE A 51 -12.43 -0.34 -7.81
C ILE A 51 -12.44 0.65 -6.64
N ALA A 52 -13.54 0.74 -5.89
CA ALA A 52 -13.68 1.66 -4.77
C ALA A 52 -12.65 1.37 -3.66
N ASP A 53 -12.55 0.11 -3.22
CA ASP A 53 -11.59 -0.31 -2.19
C ASP A 53 -10.14 -0.06 -2.63
N SER A 54 -9.82 -0.32 -3.90
CA SER A 54 -8.48 -0.09 -4.42
C SER A 54 -8.15 1.39 -4.47
N TYR A 55 -9.09 2.23 -4.87
CA TYR A 55 -8.92 3.69 -4.84
C TYR A 55 -8.62 4.19 -3.42
N MET A 56 -9.39 3.73 -2.42
CA MET A 56 -9.18 4.09 -1.02
C MET A 56 -7.82 3.62 -0.50
N ASP A 57 -7.44 2.37 -0.78
CA ASP A 57 -6.13 1.82 -0.41
C ASP A 57 -4.97 2.66 -0.99
N ILE A 58 -5.09 3.10 -2.25
CA ILE A 58 -4.07 3.91 -2.93
C ILE A 58 -4.00 5.32 -2.31
N GLN A 59 -5.13 5.98 -2.12
CA GLN A 59 -5.16 7.34 -1.55
C GLN A 59 -4.60 7.35 -0.13
N ALA A 60 -5.01 6.42 0.73
CA ALA A 60 -4.48 6.29 2.08
C ALA A 60 -2.96 6.06 2.07
N SER A 61 -2.48 5.13 1.23
CA SER A 61 -1.05 4.84 1.09
C SER A 61 -0.26 6.06 0.65
N ARG A 62 -0.77 6.79 -0.35
CA ARG A 62 -0.14 8.00 -0.88
C ARG A 62 -0.04 9.09 0.17
N LEU A 63 -1.15 9.41 0.84
CA LEU A 63 -1.19 10.47 1.86
C LEU A 63 -0.30 10.15 3.06
N MET A 64 -0.33 8.93 3.56
CA MET A 64 0.57 8.50 4.64
C MET A 64 2.04 8.61 4.24
N THR A 65 2.40 8.24 3.01
CA THR A 65 3.78 8.28 2.54
C THR A 65 4.26 9.72 2.35
N ILE A 66 3.42 10.60 1.80
CA ILE A 66 3.74 12.03 1.66
C ILE A 66 3.92 12.66 3.04
N ARG A 67 2.98 12.43 3.97
CA ARG A 67 3.09 12.97 5.34
C ARG A 67 4.37 12.52 6.01
N CYS A 68 4.76 11.26 5.88
CA CYS A 68 6.01 10.75 6.41
C CYS A 68 7.24 11.48 5.81
N ALA A 69 7.24 11.73 4.50
CA ALA A 69 8.31 12.46 3.82
C ALA A 69 8.40 13.91 4.30
N GLU A 70 7.26 14.59 4.48
CA GLU A 70 7.21 15.97 5.02
C GLU A 70 7.79 16.07 6.43
N ILE A 71 7.46 15.12 7.33
CA ILE A 71 8.03 15.07 8.68
C ILE A 71 9.56 14.94 8.61
N MET A 72 10.06 14.07 7.73
CA MET A 72 11.51 13.88 7.54
C MET A 72 12.19 15.15 6.98
N GLU A 73 11.56 15.81 6.01
CA GLU A 73 12.09 17.05 5.42
C GLU A 73 12.19 18.18 6.44
N GLN A 74 11.24 18.25 7.36
CA GLN A 74 11.22 19.21 8.46
C GLN A 74 12.18 18.86 9.62
N GLY A 75 12.92 17.74 9.51
CA GLY A 75 13.84 17.26 10.56
C GLY A 75 13.14 16.66 11.78
N GLY A 76 11.85 16.29 11.65
CA GLY A 76 11.07 15.66 12.71
C GLY A 76 11.39 14.17 12.90
N ASP A 77 10.96 13.61 14.03
CA ASP A 77 11.10 12.17 14.31
C ASP A 77 10.02 11.35 13.58
N ALA A 78 10.33 10.89 12.39
CA ALA A 78 9.45 10.11 11.54
C ALA A 78 9.50 8.59 11.80
N ARG A 79 10.16 8.09 12.85
CA ARG A 79 10.36 6.63 13.04
C ARG A 79 9.07 5.84 13.14
N THR A 80 8.08 6.38 13.81
CA THR A 80 6.74 5.75 13.91
C THR A 80 6.03 5.75 12.55
N ASP A 81 6.06 6.88 11.84
CA ASP A 81 5.43 7.04 10.52
C ASP A 81 6.07 6.16 9.47
N ILE A 82 7.42 6.08 9.43
CA ILE A 82 8.17 5.17 8.57
C ILE A 82 7.74 3.71 8.82
N SER A 83 7.58 3.32 10.08
CA SER A 83 7.13 1.96 10.41
C SER A 83 5.68 1.74 10.03
N ALA A 84 4.81 2.74 10.18
CA ALA A 84 3.40 2.66 9.82
C ALA A 84 3.23 2.48 8.29
N ILE A 85 3.89 3.30 7.47
CA ILE A 85 3.82 3.16 6.01
C ILE A 85 4.42 1.84 5.54
N LYS A 86 5.50 1.36 6.18
CA LYS A 86 6.17 0.11 5.84
C LYS A 86 5.29 -1.13 6.08
N VAL A 87 4.35 -1.07 7.02
CA VAL A 87 3.34 -2.11 7.23
C VAL A 87 2.14 -1.92 6.32
N PHE A 88 1.61 -0.69 6.27
CA PHE A 88 0.35 -0.40 5.60
C PHE A 88 0.47 -0.50 4.07
N VAL A 89 1.46 0.18 3.48
CA VAL A 89 1.55 0.35 2.02
C VAL A 89 1.79 -0.96 1.27
N PRO A 90 2.73 -1.84 1.66
CA PRO A 90 2.89 -3.14 1.00
C PRO A 90 1.67 -4.05 1.15
N ALA A 91 0.97 -3.97 2.28
CA ALA A 91 -0.27 -4.73 2.50
C ALA A 91 -1.42 -4.20 1.60
N ALA A 92 -1.53 -2.88 1.45
CA ALA A 92 -2.46 -2.25 0.52
C ALA A 92 -2.14 -2.63 -0.94
N MET A 93 -0.86 -2.55 -1.33
CA MET A 93 -0.42 -2.97 -2.66
C MET A 93 -0.82 -4.42 -2.96
N HIS A 94 -0.64 -5.31 -1.99
CA HIS A 94 -1.02 -6.72 -2.14
C HIS A 94 -2.52 -6.87 -2.44
N ARG A 95 -3.39 -6.13 -1.72
CA ARG A 95 -4.84 -6.14 -1.96
C ARG A 95 -5.25 -5.55 -3.31
N VAL A 96 -4.64 -4.44 -3.71
CA VAL A 96 -4.93 -3.79 -5.00
C VAL A 96 -4.55 -4.69 -6.17
N VAL A 97 -3.35 -5.28 -6.11
CA VAL A 97 -2.87 -6.19 -7.16
C VAL A 97 -3.69 -7.47 -7.19
N ASP A 98 -4.09 -8.01 -6.03
CA ASP A 98 -4.96 -9.19 -5.93
C ASP A 98 -6.31 -8.97 -6.63
N ARG A 99 -6.96 -7.83 -6.37
CA ARG A 99 -8.21 -7.46 -7.05
C ARG A 99 -8.02 -7.28 -8.56
N ALA A 100 -6.89 -6.70 -8.98
CA ALA A 100 -6.57 -6.56 -10.41
C ALA A 100 -6.39 -7.92 -11.07
N ILE A 101 -5.69 -8.85 -10.43
CA ILE A 101 -5.56 -10.25 -10.88
C ILE A 101 -6.94 -10.89 -11.01
N GLN A 102 -7.80 -10.74 -10.01
CA GLN A 102 -9.15 -11.32 -10.01
C GLN A 102 -9.98 -10.83 -11.22
N VAL A 103 -9.90 -9.54 -11.57
CA VAL A 103 -10.60 -8.96 -12.73
C VAL A 103 -10.03 -9.47 -14.07
N HIS A 104 -8.73 -9.77 -14.13
CA HIS A 104 -8.09 -10.32 -15.33
C HIS A 104 -8.30 -11.83 -15.48
N GLY A 105 -8.64 -12.54 -14.41
CA GLY A 105 -8.78 -14.01 -14.41
C GLY A 105 -7.43 -14.70 -14.68
N ALA A 106 -7.43 -15.75 -15.49
CA ALA A 106 -6.22 -16.54 -15.80
C ALA A 106 -5.07 -15.70 -16.36
N LEU A 107 -5.36 -14.65 -17.14
CA LEU A 107 -4.36 -13.72 -17.65
C LEU A 107 -3.61 -13.01 -16.50
N GLY A 108 -4.31 -12.72 -15.40
CA GLY A 108 -3.74 -12.04 -14.22
C GLY A 108 -2.64 -12.83 -13.50
N VAL A 109 -2.63 -14.14 -13.61
CA VAL A 109 -1.62 -15.03 -13.02
C VAL A 109 -0.60 -15.55 -14.06
N SER A 110 -0.68 -15.07 -15.30
CA SER A 110 0.29 -15.39 -16.36
C SER A 110 1.47 -14.41 -16.34
N ALA A 111 2.55 -14.79 -17.03
CA ALA A 111 3.71 -13.90 -17.25
C ALA A 111 3.50 -12.89 -18.39
N GLU A 112 2.35 -12.91 -19.08
CA GLU A 112 2.06 -12.03 -20.22
C GLU A 112 1.78 -10.58 -19.79
N ILE A 113 1.30 -10.40 -18.56
CA ILE A 113 1.07 -9.08 -17.94
C ILE A 113 1.77 -8.99 -16.59
N PRO A 114 2.09 -7.78 -16.09
CA PRO A 114 2.98 -7.63 -14.94
C PRO A 114 2.36 -7.96 -13.57
N LEU A 115 1.06 -8.28 -13.50
CA LEU A 115 0.32 -8.38 -12.22
C LEU A 115 0.85 -9.49 -11.31
N GLU A 116 1.21 -10.65 -11.85
CA GLU A 116 1.79 -11.77 -11.09
C GLU A 116 3.12 -11.34 -10.44
N GLY A 117 4.00 -10.70 -11.21
CA GLY A 117 5.26 -10.18 -10.69
C GLY A 117 5.08 -9.09 -9.62
N MET A 118 4.09 -8.20 -9.81
CA MET A 118 3.73 -7.19 -8.81
C MET A 118 3.21 -7.83 -7.51
N TYR A 119 2.42 -8.90 -7.60
CA TYR A 119 1.91 -9.63 -6.44
C TYR A 119 3.04 -10.22 -5.59
N ARG A 120 3.99 -10.91 -6.22
CA ARG A 120 5.20 -11.42 -5.54
C ARG A 120 6.03 -10.27 -4.95
N GLY A 121 6.19 -9.18 -5.68
CA GLY A 121 6.89 -7.98 -5.21
C GLY A 121 6.25 -7.41 -3.95
N ALA A 122 4.93 -7.23 -3.95
CA ALA A 122 4.18 -6.77 -2.79
C ALA A 122 4.38 -7.68 -1.57
N ARG A 123 4.37 -9.01 -1.79
CA ARG A 123 4.62 -9.97 -0.71
C ARG A 123 6.05 -9.87 -0.18
N THR A 124 7.03 -9.70 -1.05
CA THR A 124 8.44 -9.54 -0.68
C THR A 124 8.68 -8.29 0.17
N LEU A 125 8.05 -7.17 -0.17
CA LEU A 125 8.16 -5.92 0.58
C LEU A 125 7.67 -6.00 2.04
N ARG A 126 6.82 -6.96 2.37
CA ARG A 126 6.39 -7.22 3.76
C ARG A 126 7.44 -7.94 4.60
N LEU A 127 8.54 -8.38 3.98
CA LEU A 127 9.68 -9.05 4.63
C LEU A 127 10.94 -8.20 4.56
N ALA A 128 11.20 -7.56 3.41
CA ALA A 128 12.38 -6.75 3.16
C ALA A 128 12.42 -5.52 4.09
N ASP A 129 13.62 -5.07 4.46
CA ASP A 129 13.87 -3.92 5.34
C ASP A 129 13.17 -3.99 6.72
N GLY A 130 12.94 -5.19 7.19
CA GLY A 130 12.24 -5.54 8.42
C GLY A 130 10.81 -6.06 8.15
N PRO A 131 10.47 -7.22 8.70
CA PRO A 131 9.13 -7.78 8.55
C PRO A 131 8.07 -6.94 9.28
N ASP A 132 6.81 -7.10 8.84
CA ASP A 132 5.65 -6.36 9.36
C ASP A 132 5.59 -6.37 10.90
N GLU A 133 5.95 -7.50 11.54
CA GLU A 133 5.89 -7.69 12.99
C GLU A 133 6.87 -6.78 13.74
N VAL A 134 8.09 -6.61 13.22
CA VAL A 134 9.10 -5.74 13.81
C VAL A 134 8.62 -4.28 13.81
N HIS A 135 8.04 -3.84 12.71
CA HIS A 135 7.49 -2.49 12.60
C HIS A 135 6.27 -2.28 13.49
N ARG A 136 5.36 -3.26 13.60
CA ARG A 136 4.22 -3.20 14.51
C ARG A 136 4.64 -3.08 15.98
N ILE A 137 5.65 -3.84 16.39
CA ILE A 137 6.22 -3.73 17.74
C ILE A 137 6.78 -2.33 17.99
N LEU A 138 7.49 -1.76 17.01
CA LEU A 138 8.06 -0.42 17.15
C LEU A 138 6.97 0.64 17.29
N ILE A 139 5.93 0.59 16.42
CA ILE A 139 4.79 1.50 16.51
C ILE A 139 4.15 1.44 17.90
N ALA A 140 3.82 0.23 18.37
CA ALA A 140 3.17 0.03 19.66
C ALA A 140 4.02 0.56 20.81
N LYS A 141 5.33 0.27 20.83
CA LYS A 141 6.24 0.77 21.84
C LYS A 141 6.32 2.30 21.87
N ASN A 142 6.43 2.93 20.70
CA ASN A 142 6.50 4.38 20.60
C ASN A 142 5.21 5.04 21.08
N VAL A 143 4.05 4.54 20.67
CA VAL A 143 2.75 5.03 21.16
C VAL A 143 2.64 4.90 22.67
N LEU A 144 2.91 3.72 23.22
CA LEU A 144 2.85 3.49 24.69
C LEU A 144 3.81 4.39 25.47
N ASN A 145 5.02 4.64 24.93
CA ASN A 145 5.98 5.53 25.60
C ASN A 145 5.50 6.98 25.62
N ARG A 146 4.87 7.47 24.55
CA ARG A 146 4.27 8.81 24.52
C ARG A 146 3.22 8.96 25.62
N TYR A 147 2.31 8.00 25.75
CA TYR A 147 1.30 8.02 26.83
C TYR A 147 1.94 7.97 28.24
N ARG A 148 2.98 7.16 28.44
CA ARG A 148 3.73 7.12 29.72
C ARG A 148 4.40 8.43 30.06
N ASN A 149 4.75 9.22 29.04
CA ASN A 149 5.35 10.55 29.19
C ASN A 149 4.30 11.67 29.38
N GLY A 150 3.01 11.32 29.46
CA GLY A 150 1.93 12.27 29.70
C GLY A 150 1.36 12.91 28.40
N GLU A 151 1.74 12.41 27.23
CA GLU A 151 1.15 12.84 25.96
C GLU A 151 -0.24 12.21 25.77
N SER A 152 -1.12 12.88 25.03
CA SER A 152 -2.46 12.37 24.73
C SER A 152 -2.59 11.85 23.28
N TRP A 153 -3.80 11.49 22.88
CA TRP A 153 -4.12 10.84 21.61
C TRP A 153 -3.90 11.72 20.37
N ASP A 154 -3.91 13.02 20.50
CA ASP A 154 -3.75 13.96 19.37
C ASP A 154 -2.35 13.94 18.74
N PHE A 155 -1.36 13.43 19.49
CA PHE A 155 0.04 13.31 19.06
C PHE A 155 0.63 14.58 18.42
N GLY A 156 0.06 15.75 18.72
CA GLY A 156 0.51 17.03 18.18
C GLY A 156 0.16 17.22 16.70
N THR A 157 -0.93 16.62 16.25
CA THR A 157 -1.44 16.80 14.88
C THR A 157 -2.18 18.12 14.72
#